data_bb459c6f8aee5b1583eff36225dcfc12
#
_entry.id   bb459c6f8aee5b1583eff36225dcfc12
#
_cell.length_a   1.000
_cell.length_b   1.000
_cell.length_c   1.000
_cell.angle_alpha   90.00
_cell.angle_beta   90.00
_cell.angle_gamma   90.00
#
_symmetry.space_group_name_H-M   'P 1'
#
loop_
_entity.id
_entity.type
_entity.pdbx_description
1 polymer ?
#
loop_
_entity_poly.entity_id
_entity_poly.type
_entity_poly.pdbx_seq_one_letter_code
_entity_poly.pdbx_strand_id
1 'polypeptide(L)'
;MENYISENGFNYKSVGDGQPLVILHGLMGGLSNFEGLFDFFPKNGYTVIAPELPVYNSTLLNTNIKYFAKYVKKFIDHKKLKNIVLIGNSMGGHVGLIFSKLYPKLVKGLVLTGSSGLYENSMGDSYPKREDYNFIKKKTQEVFYSPEIATKEIVDEIFETVNDRKKLIKILAMAKSAIRHNMSSDLPKITKETAIIWGKNDTVTPPDVGLEFNNLMPNSELFWIDKCGHAPMMEHPQKFNKILIDWLKSKNI
;
A
#
# COMPACT_ATOMS: atom_id res chain seq x y z
N MET A 1 -17.29 11.44 -5.16
CA MET A 1 -16.99 11.14 -3.73
C MET A 1 -18.05 10.21 -3.11
N GLU A 2 -18.70 9.41 -3.92
CA GLU A 2 -19.67 8.42 -3.45
C GLU A 2 -18.96 7.33 -2.65
N ASN A 3 -19.60 6.88 -1.55
CA ASN A 3 -19.12 5.81 -0.67
C ASN A 3 -17.96 6.15 0.31
N TYR A 4 -17.64 7.43 0.51
CA TYR A 4 -16.72 7.84 1.56
C TYR A 4 -17.48 8.00 2.89
N ILE A 5 -17.01 7.32 3.93
CA ILE A 5 -17.69 7.22 5.22
C ILE A 5 -16.77 7.75 6.31
N SER A 6 -17.32 8.58 7.20
CA SER A 6 -16.66 9.06 8.41
C SER A 6 -17.45 8.63 9.62
N GLU A 7 -16.91 7.70 10.42
CA GLU A 7 -17.56 7.22 11.64
C GLU A 7 -16.55 6.83 12.71
N ASN A 8 -16.85 7.12 13.97
CA ASN A 8 -16.04 6.74 15.13
C ASN A 8 -14.54 7.07 15.00
N GLY A 9 -14.20 8.18 14.33
CA GLY A 9 -12.84 8.63 14.11
C GLY A 9 -12.10 7.88 12.99
N PHE A 10 -12.79 7.07 12.21
CA PHE A 10 -12.28 6.44 11.00
C PHE A 10 -12.89 7.09 9.77
N ASN A 11 -12.04 7.38 8.79
CA ASN A 11 -12.43 7.72 7.43
C ASN A 11 -12.09 6.53 6.53
N TYR A 12 -13.00 6.11 5.70
CA TYR A 12 -12.78 4.98 4.80
C TYR A 12 -13.73 5.00 3.60
N LYS A 13 -13.37 4.30 2.53
CA LYS A 13 -14.26 3.98 1.42
C LYS A 13 -14.64 2.50 1.51
N SER A 14 -15.90 2.17 1.24
CA SER A 14 -16.37 0.77 1.24
C SER A 14 -17.38 0.56 0.13
N VAL A 15 -17.15 -0.45 -0.72
CA VAL A 15 -18.03 -0.79 -1.84
C VAL A 15 -18.14 -2.31 -1.98
N GLY A 16 -19.34 -2.79 -2.24
CA GLY A 16 -19.61 -4.21 -2.47
C GLY A 16 -20.09 -4.96 -1.24
N ASP A 17 -20.37 -6.26 -1.45
CA ASP A 17 -20.79 -7.21 -0.43
C ASP A 17 -20.11 -8.56 -0.70
N GLY A 18 -19.56 -9.18 0.34
CA GLY A 18 -18.83 -10.45 0.24
C GLY A 18 -17.52 -10.49 0.98
N GLN A 19 -16.57 -11.29 0.48
CA GLN A 19 -15.25 -11.47 1.10
C GLN A 19 -14.51 -10.13 1.23
N PRO A 20 -14.08 -9.70 2.44
CA PRO A 20 -13.44 -8.39 2.62
C PRO A 20 -12.01 -8.34 2.04
N LEU A 21 -11.78 -7.40 1.13
CA LEU A 21 -10.49 -6.95 0.65
C LEU A 21 -10.18 -5.60 1.32
N VAL A 22 -9.22 -5.59 2.23
CA VAL A 22 -8.85 -4.38 2.99
C VAL A 22 -7.60 -3.77 2.38
N ILE A 23 -7.74 -2.57 1.83
CA ILE A 23 -6.67 -1.85 1.14
C ILE A 23 -5.92 -0.95 2.12
N LEU A 24 -4.59 -1.00 2.06
CA LEU A 24 -3.67 -0.16 2.82
C LEU A 24 -2.80 0.63 1.83
N HIS A 25 -3.00 1.94 1.80
CA HIS A 25 -2.33 2.84 0.84
C HIS A 25 -0.88 3.16 1.23
N GLY A 26 -0.10 3.65 0.27
CA GLY A 26 1.27 4.11 0.45
C GLY A 26 1.38 5.44 1.20
N LEU A 27 2.62 5.89 1.47
CA LEU A 27 2.91 7.06 2.30
C LEU A 27 2.36 8.38 1.72
N MET A 28 2.51 8.58 0.41
CA MET A 28 2.01 9.75 -0.32
C MET A 28 0.88 9.38 -1.29
N GLY A 29 0.36 8.16 -1.19
CA GLY A 29 -0.78 7.71 -1.98
C GLY A 29 -2.08 7.88 -1.22
N GLY A 30 -3.17 7.97 -1.96
CA GLY A 30 -4.53 8.03 -1.45
C GLY A 30 -5.36 6.82 -1.86
N LEU A 31 -6.65 6.85 -1.51
CA LEU A 31 -7.60 5.81 -1.89
C LEU A 31 -7.86 5.81 -3.40
N SER A 32 -7.67 6.94 -4.07
CA SER A 32 -7.77 7.09 -5.54
C SER A 32 -6.80 6.19 -6.31
N ASN A 33 -5.66 5.83 -5.71
CA ASN A 33 -4.71 4.91 -6.34
C ASN A 33 -5.29 3.51 -6.60
N PHE A 34 -6.41 3.18 -5.98
CA PHE A 34 -7.04 1.86 -6.01
C PHE A 34 -8.42 1.86 -6.67
N GLU A 35 -8.80 2.89 -7.42
CA GLU A 35 -10.13 2.98 -8.06
C GLU A 35 -10.44 1.76 -8.93
N GLY A 36 -9.45 1.23 -9.65
CA GLY A 36 -9.63 0.00 -10.43
C GLY A 36 -10.06 -1.22 -9.61
N LEU A 37 -9.72 -1.29 -8.31
CA LEU A 37 -10.18 -2.36 -7.42
C LEU A 37 -11.64 -2.12 -7.00
N PHE A 38 -12.00 -0.88 -6.68
CA PHE A 38 -13.36 -0.50 -6.31
C PHE A 38 -14.36 -0.71 -7.46
N ASP A 39 -13.91 -0.58 -8.70
CA ASP A 39 -14.74 -0.80 -9.88
C ASP A 39 -14.93 -2.28 -10.23
N PHE A 40 -13.92 -3.10 -9.96
CA PHE A 40 -13.87 -4.49 -10.43
C PHE A 40 -14.33 -5.50 -9.38
N PHE A 41 -13.78 -5.47 -8.17
CA PHE A 41 -13.98 -6.54 -7.19
C PHE A 41 -15.39 -6.60 -6.61
N PRO A 42 -16.14 -5.49 -6.40
CA PRO A 42 -17.52 -5.56 -5.96
C PRO A 42 -18.43 -6.35 -6.92
N LYS A 43 -18.18 -6.28 -8.22
CA LYS A 43 -18.92 -7.04 -9.25
C LYS A 43 -18.56 -8.53 -9.28
N ASN A 44 -17.52 -8.91 -8.54
CA ASN A 44 -17.00 -10.28 -8.48
C ASN A 44 -17.17 -10.95 -7.10
N GLY A 45 -18.07 -10.44 -6.25
CA GLY A 45 -18.41 -11.05 -4.96
C GLY A 45 -17.48 -10.69 -3.80
N TYR A 46 -16.81 -9.53 -3.89
CA TYR A 46 -15.94 -9.03 -2.83
C TYR A 46 -16.43 -7.68 -2.30
N THR A 47 -16.13 -7.42 -1.04
CA THR A 47 -16.22 -6.06 -0.47
C THR A 47 -14.84 -5.43 -0.49
N VAL A 48 -14.69 -4.30 -1.16
CA VAL A 48 -13.44 -3.51 -1.13
C VAL A 48 -13.58 -2.44 -0.07
N ILE A 49 -12.68 -2.44 0.91
CA ILE A 49 -12.68 -1.52 2.06
C ILE A 49 -11.31 -0.88 2.17
N ALA A 50 -11.22 0.43 2.16
CA ALA A 50 -9.97 1.16 2.27
C ALA A 50 -10.04 2.20 3.40
N PRO A 51 -9.51 1.89 4.60
CA PRO A 51 -9.36 2.92 5.63
C PRO A 51 -8.26 3.92 5.22
N GLU A 52 -8.52 5.19 5.48
CA GLU A 52 -7.51 6.23 5.39
C GLU A 52 -6.53 6.07 6.56
N LEU A 53 -5.27 5.76 6.25
CA LEU A 53 -4.24 5.65 7.28
C LEU A 53 -3.91 7.05 7.83
N PRO A 54 -3.79 7.22 9.17
CA PRO A 54 -3.71 8.54 9.80
C PRO A 54 -2.32 9.18 9.68
N VAL A 55 -1.75 9.20 8.46
CA VAL A 55 -0.40 9.73 8.20
C VAL A 55 -0.26 11.16 8.69
N TYR A 56 -1.24 12.00 8.35
CA TYR A 56 -1.21 13.43 8.69
C TYR A 56 -1.94 13.78 10.00
N ASN A 57 -2.81 12.89 10.50
CA ASN A 57 -3.66 13.14 11.65
C ASN A 57 -3.15 12.50 12.96
N SER A 58 -2.12 11.65 12.89
CA SER A 58 -1.49 11.07 14.09
C SER A 58 -0.58 12.09 14.81
N THR A 59 -0.30 11.88 16.10
CA THR A 59 0.80 12.59 16.77
C THR A 59 2.14 12.14 16.21
N LEU A 60 3.20 12.93 16.37
CA LEU A 60 4.52 12.56 15.85
C LEU A 60 5.04 11.22 16.44
N LEU A 61 4.76 10.97 17.74
CA LEU A 61 5.09 9.70 18.40
C LEU A 61 4.36 8.50 17.80
N ASN A 62 3.16 8.72 17.28
CA ASN A 62 2.30 7.71 16.67
C ASN A 62 2.50 7.61 15.15
N THR A 63 3.38 8.44 14.56
CA THR A 63 3.70 8.37 13.13
C THR A 63 4.78 7.29 12.91
N ASN A 64 4.36 6.03 12.99
CA ASN A 64 5.25 4.88 12.76
C ASN A 64 4.46 3.64 12.31
N ILE A 65 5.15 2.71 11.63
CA ILE A 65 4.55 1.53 11.01
C ILE A 65 3.80 0.65 12.04
N LYS A 66 4.38 0.42 13.23
CA LYS A 66 3.75 -0.43 14.26
C LYS A 66 2.45 0.19 14.79
N TYR A 67 2.41 1.49 14.96
CA TYR A 67 1.19 2.17 15.36
C TYR A 67 0.10 2.06 14.29
N PHE A 68 0.47 2.16 13.01
CA PHE A 68 -0.50 2.03 11.92
C PHE A 68 -1.08 0.61 11.84
N ALA A 69 -0.29 -0.44 12.09
CA ALA A 69 -0.85 -1.79 12.20
C ALA A 69 -1.88 -1.91 13.36
N LYS A 70 -1.62 -1.25 14.50
CA LYS A 70 -2.60 -1.19 15.60
C LYS A 70 -3.83 -0.34 15.26
N TYR A 71 -3.67 0.73 14.48
CA TYR A 71 -4.80 1.52 13.98
C TYR A 71 -5.69 0.68 13.06
N VAL A 72 -5.09 -0.04 12.11
CA VAL A 72 -5.82 -0.99 11.25
C VAL A 72 -6.54 -2.05 12.09
N LYS A 73 -5.92 -2.57 13.17
CA LYS A 73 -6.59 -3.51 14.08
C LYS A 73 -7.85 -2.92 14.70
N LYS A 74 -7.78 -1.67 15.20
CA LYS A 74 -8.95 -0.99 15.76
C LYS A 74 -10.06 -0.80 14.72
N PHE A 75 -9.69 -0.47 13.48
CA PHE A 75 -10.65 -0.36 12.38
C PHE A 75 -11.32 -1.71 12.06
N ILE A 76 -10.55 -2.78 11.94
CA ILE A 76 -11.06 -4.14 11.70
C ILE A 76 -12.02 -4.60 12.82
N ASP A 77 -11.68 -4.30 14.08
CA ASP A 77 -12.55 -4.61 15.23
C ASP A 77 -13.85 -3.79 15.20
N HIS A 78 -13.73 -2.50 14.90
CA HIS A 78 -14.89 -1.60 14.77
C HIS A 78 -15.86 -2.10 13.69
N LYS A 79 -15.34 -2.50 12.52
CA LYS A 79 -16.12 -3.06 11.43
C LYS A 79 -16.50 -4.54 11.63
N LYS A 80 -16.04 -5.18 12.70
CA LYS A 80 -16.27 -6.61 13.02
C LYS A 80 -15.83 -7.55 11.88
N LEU A 81 -14.80 -7.14 11.11
CA LEU A 81 -14.31 -7.91 9.96
C LEU A 81 -13.54 -9.14 10.44
N LYS A 82 -13.69 -10.23 9.68
CA LYS A 82 -13.00 -11.50 9.88
C LYS A 82 -12.54 -12.04 8.54
N ASN A 83 -11.54 -12.93 8.56
CA ASN A 83 -11.03 -13.59 7.36
C ASN A 83 -10.66 -12.60 6.24
N ILE A 84 -10.07 -11.47 6.58
CA ILE A 84 -9.76 -10.40 5.63
C ILE A 84 -8.61 -10.77 4.70
N VAL A 85 -8.64 -10.24 3.46
CA VAL A 85 -7.46 -10.16 2.61
C VAL A 85 -6.90 -8.74 2.71
N LEU A 86 -5.64 -8.62 3.12
CA LEU A 86 -4.96 -7.34 3.17
C LEU A 86 -4.27 -7.09 1.82
N ILE A 87 -4.50 -5.93 1.22
CA ILE A 87 -3.84 -5.50 -0.02
C ILE A 87 -3.06 -4.23 0.31
N GLY A 88 -1.73 -4.31 0.29
CA GLY A 88 -0.88 -3.20 0.69
C GLY A 88 0.10 -2.77 -0.40
N ASN A 89 0.13 -1.46 -0.68
CA ASN A 89 1.16 -0.86 -1.53
C ASN A 89 2.17 -0.09 -0.68
N SER A 90 3.46 -0.29 -0.96
CA SER A 90 4.56 0.47 -0.33
C SER A 90 4.49 0.39 1.21
N MET A 91 4.39 1.52 1.90
CA MET A 91 4.15 1.60 3.35
C MET A 91 2.95 0.76 3.78
N GLY A 92 1.87 0.75 3.01
CA GLY A 92 0.67 -0.06 3.30
C GLY A 92 0.96 -1.56 3.32
N GLY A 93 1.85 -2.05 2.43
CA GLY A 93 2.33 -3.42 2.45
C GLY A 93 3.09 -3.75 3.74
N HIS A 94 3.97 -2.86 4.18
CA HIS A 94 4.70 -3.01 5.44
C HIS A 94 3.76 -3.05 6.66
N VAL A 95 2.74 -2.18 6.69
CA VAL A 95 1.68 -2.22 7.71
C VAL A 95 0.94 -3.56 7.67
N GLY A 96 0.61 -4.06 6.47
CA GLY A 96 -0.02 -5.37 6.27
C GLY A 96 0.81 -6.54 6.78
N LEU A 97 2.13 -6.51 6.55
CA LEU A 97 3.07 -7.51 7.06
C LEU A 97 3.08 -7.55 8.60
N ILE A 98 3.21 -6.39 9.25
CA ILE A 98 3.16 -6.31 10.72
C ILE A 98 1.79 -6.76 11.25
N PHE A 99 0.71 -6.34 10.60
CA PHE A 99 -0.63 -6.76 10.97
C PHE A 99 -0.78 -8.29 10.88
N SER A 100 -0.33 -8.89 9.78
CA SER A 100 -0.41 -10.34 9.55
C SER A 100 0.41 -11.13 10.58
N LYS A 101 1.57 -10.61 11.01
CA LYS A 101 2.39 -11.18 12.07
C LYS A 101 1.67 -11.11 13.43
N LEU A 102 1.08 -9.95 13.77
CA LEU A 102 0.47 -9.72 15.08
C LEU A 102 -0.92 -10.35 15.23
N TYR A 103 -1.69 -10.41 14.14
CA TYR A 103 -3.10 -10.83 14.16
C TYR A 103 -3.40 -11.89 13.09
N PRO A 104 -2.64 -12.99 13.02
CA PRO A 104 -2.74 -13.97 11.93
C PRO A 104 -4.14 -14.60 11.81
N LYS A 105 -4.89 -14.71 12.91
CA LYS A 105 -6.24 -15.29 12.89
C LYS A 105 -7.28 -14.44 12.14
N LEU A 106 -7.01 -13.16 11.92
CA LEU A 106 -7.90 -12.26 11.19
C LEU A 106 -7.63 -12.27 9.68
N VAL A 107 -6.41 -12.66 9.27
CA VAL A 107 -5.94 -12.60 7.88
C VAL A 107 -6.16 -13.93 7.19
N LYS A 108 -6.86 -13.91 6.05
CA LYS A 108 -7.05 -15.04 5.15
C LYS A 108 -5.97 -15.07 4.06
N GLY A 109 -5.62 -13.90 3.54
CA GLY A 109 -4.57 -13.72 2.53
C GLY A 109 -3.91 -12.34 2.62
N LEU A 110 -2.72 -12.24 2.02
CA LEU A 110 -1.94 -11.00 1.94
C LEU A 110 -1.55 -10.72 0.49
N VAL A 111 -1.64 -9.47 0.07
CA VAL A 111 -1.21 -9.02 -1.25
C VAL A 111 -0.24 -7.86 -1.07
N LEU A 112 0.97 -8.03 -1.58
CA LEU A 112 2.04 -7.03 -1.50
C LEU A 112 2.31 -6.47 -2.90
N THR A 113 2.37 -5.16 -3.03
CA THR A 113 2.76 -4.50 -4.26
C THR A 113 3.69 -3.32 -3.97
N GLY A 114 4.89 -3.33 -4.53
CA GLY A 114 5.92 -2.32 -4.22
C GLY A 114 6.14 -2.14 -2.71
N SER A 115 6.03 -3.21 -1.91
CA SER A 115 6.02 -3.12 -0.44
C SER A 115 7.37 -2.69 0.13
N SER A 116 7.37 -1.76 1.09
CA SER A 116 8.48 -1.58 2.01
C SER A 116 8.52 -2.69 3.06
N GLY A 117 9.60 -2.75 3.86
CA GLY A 117 9.75 -3.76 4.93
C GLY A 117 11.02 -4.58 4.83
N LEU A 118 11.72 -4.54 3.70
CA LEU A 118 13.10 -5.02 3.55
C LEU A 118 14.03 -3.84 3.34
N TYR A 119 14.31 -3.49 2.09
CA TYR A 119 15.03 -2.27 1.75
C TYR A 119 14.30 -1.51 0.65
N GLU A 120 14.56 -0.22 0.55
CA GLU A 120 14.00 0.66 -0.47
C GLU A 120 15.04 1.73 -0.81
N ASN A 121 15.00 2.24 -2.03
CA ASN A 121 15.84 3.35 -2.41
C ASN A 121 15.43 4.58 -1.59
N SER A 122 16.40 5.18 -0.90
CA SER A 122 16.15 6.25 0.04
C SER A 122 15.41 7.41 -0.62
N MET A 123 14.29 7.80 -0.05
CA MET A 123 13.62 9.06 -0.38
C MET A 123 14.34 10.27 0.25
N GLY A 124 15.40 10.04 1.07
CA GLY A 124 16.06 11.08 1.86
C GLY A 124 16.69 12.18 1.03
N ASP A 125 17.15 11.86 -0.18
CA ASP A 125 17.73 12.83 -1.12
C ASP A 125 16.68 13.40 -2.09
N SER A 126 15.41 13.02 -1.94
CA SER A 126 14.37 13.27 -2.93
C SER A 126 13.74 14.66 -2.84
N TYR A 127 13.91 15.40 -1.73
CA TYR A 127 13.20 16.67 -1.52
C TYR A 127 14.08 17.88 -1.14
N PRO A 128 15.37 17.96 -1.56
CA PRO A 128 16.18 19.15 -1.27
C PRO A 128 15.62 20.40 -1.96
N LYS A 129 14.84 20.23 -3.06
CA LYS A 129 14.24 21.30 -3.87
C LYS A 129 12.71 21.20 -3.86
N ARG A 130 12.10 21.05 -2.68
CA ARG A 130 10.63 20.88 -2.56
C ARG A 130 9.83 22.06 -3.11
N GLU A 131 10.40 23.26 -3.16
CA GLU A 131 9.77 24.48 -3.69
C GLU A 131 9.83 24.57 -5.22
N ASP A 132 10.62 23.72 -5.88
CA ASP A 132 10.71 23.62 -7.33
C ASP A 132 9.67 22.61 -7.86
N TYR A 133 8.61 23.13 -8.45
CA TYR A 133 7.52 22.33 -9.01
C TYR A 133 8.00 21.34 -10.08
N ASN A 134 8.93 21.75 -10.96
CA ASN A 134 9.45 20.87 -12.00
C ASN A 134 10.28 19.73 -11.45
N PHE A 135 11.03 20.00 -10.37
CA PHE A 135 11.75 18.95 -9.64
C PHE A 135 10.78 17.94 -9.03
N ILE A 136 9.72 18.40 -8.35
CA ILE A 136 8.70 17.52 -7.76
C ILE A 136 7.97 16.72 -8.84
N LYS A 137 7.57 17.37 -9.95
CA LYS A 137 6.96 16.71 -11.11
C LYS A 137 7.84 15.55 -11.61
N LYS A 138 9.13 15.84 -11.85
CA LYS A 138 10.09 14.81 -12.31
C LYS A 138 10.18 13.65 -11.31
N LYS A 139 10.29 13.94 -10.01
CA LYS A 139 10.36 12.90 -8.96
C LYS A 139 9.09 12.08 -8.85
N THR A 140 7.93 12.69 -9.03
CA THR A 140 6.65 11.98 -9.10
C THR A 140 6.57 11.06 -10.32
N GLN A 141 7.04 11.54 -11.48
CA GLN A 141 7.09 10.75 -12.70
C GLN A 141 8.03 9.54 -12.61
N GLU A 142 9.16 9.67 -11.91
CA GLU A 142 10.14 8.59 -11.70
C GLU A 142 9.59 7.40 -10.90
N VAL A 143 8.45 7.56 -10.20
CA VAL A 143 7.77 6.48 -9.46
C VAL A 143 7.12 5.48 -10.42
N PHE A 144 6.75 5.93 -11.62
CA PHE A 144 6.04 5.16 -12.64
C PHE A 144 6.96 4.81 -13.80
N TYR A 145 6.70 3.71 -14.48
CA TYR A 145 7.32 3.42 -15.77
C TYR A 145 6.79 4.36 -16.85
N SER A 146 5.49 4.63 -16.83
CA SER A 146 4.79 5.54 -17.74
C SER A 146 4.61 6.91 -17.04
N PRO A 147 5.43 7.93 -17.41
CA PRO A 147 5.42 9.23 -16.73
C PRO A 147 4.08 9.96 -16.74
N GLU A 148 3.22 9.65 -17.73
CA GLU A 148 1.88 10.22 -17.89
C GLU A 148 0.91 9.82 -16.80
N ILE A 149 1.18 8.73 -16.06
CA ILE A 149 0.38 8.33 -14.88
C ILE A 149 0.48 9.39 -13.76
N ALA A 150 1.61 10.10 -13.69
CA ALA A 150 1.76 11.26 -12.82
C ALA A 150 1.02 12.47 -13.41
N THR A 151 -0.32 12.43 -13.36
CA THR A 151 -1.17 13.53 -13.84
C THR A 151 -0.86 14.84 -13.11
N LYS A 152 -1.36 15.95 -13.67
CA LYS A 152 -1.17 17.26 -13.02
C LYS A 152 -1.73 17.27 -11.60
N GLU A 153 -2.89 16.65 -11.39
CA GLU A 153 -3.57 16.58 -10.09
C GLU A 153 -2.70 15.83 -9.05
N ILE A 154 -2.09 14.72 -9.44
CA ILE A 154 -1.19 13.95 -8.57
C ILE A 154 0.06 14.79 -8.22
N VAL A 155 0.64 15.46 -9.22
CA VAL A 155 1.82 16.31 -8.99
C VAL A 155 1.48 17.48 -8.09
N ASP A 156 0.34 18.15 -8.30
CA ASP A 156 -0.14 19.27 -7.48
C ASP A 156 -0.36 18.82 -6.02
N GLU A 157 -1.02 17.68 -5.80
CA GLU A 157 -1.24 17.13 -4.45
C GLU A 157 0.08 16.83 -3.72
N ILE A 158 1.04 16.24 -4.43
CA ILE A 158 2.38 15.96 -3.85
C ILE A 158 3.12 17.26 -3.57
N PHE A 159 3.08 18.22 -4.50
CA PHE A 159 3.72 19.51 -4.33
C PHE A 159 3.17 20.27 -3.10
N GLU A 160 1.85 20.34 -2.95
CA GLU A 160 1.21 20.92 -1.77
C GLU A 160 1.59 20.19 -0.49
N THR A 161 1.59 18.86 -0.55
CA THR A 161 1.90 18.00 0.61
C THR A 161 3.33 18.19 1.11
N VAL A 162 4.34 18.22 0.22
CA VAL A 162 5.74 18.39 0.63
C VAL A 162 6.08 19.83 1.03
N ASN A 163 5.26 20.80 0.61
CA ASN A 163 5.39 22.20 1.01
C ASN A 163 4.63 22.54 2.29
N ASP A 164 3.70 21.69 2.74
CA ASP A 164 3.15 21.76 4.09
C ASP A 164 4.16 21.20 5.10
N ARG A 165 4.75 22.10 5.91
CA ARG A 165 5.77 21.73 6.91
C ARG A 165 5.28 20.65 7.89
N LYS A 166 4.01 20.68 8.30
CA LYS A 166 3.45 19.71 9.26
C LYS A 166 3.32 18.35 8.62
N LYS A 167 2.85 18.27 7.37
CA LYS A 167 2.75 17.03 6.60
C LYS A 167 4.15 16.47 6.31
N LEU A 168 5.09 17.29 5.86
CA LEU A 168 6.45 16.87 5.56
C LEU A 168 7.16 16.21 6.75
N ILE A 169 7.05 16.79 7.96
CA ILE A 169 7.62 16.20 9.17
C ILE A 169 7.06 14.80 9.42
N LYS A 170 5.76 14.59 9.18
CA LYS A 170 5.12 13.26 9.32
C LYS A 170 5.59 12.27 8.25
N ILE A 171 5.71 12.71 7.00
CA ILE A 171 6.27 11.91 5.92
C ILE A 171 7.67 11.43 6.28
N LEU A 172 8.55 12.33 6.70
CA LEU A 172 9.92 12.00 7.08
C LEU A 172 9.99 11.07 8.30
N ALA A 173 9.12 11.27 9.29
CA ALA A 173 9.04 10.38 10.46
C ALA A 173 8.61 8.97 10.06
N MET A 174 7.61 8.86 9.18
CA MET A 174 7.12 7.57 8.69
C MET A 174 8.15 6.86 7.81
N ALA A 175 8.78 7.57 6.86
CA ALA A 175 9.84 7.02 6.02
C ALA A 175 11.00 6.47 6.87
N LYS A 176 11.47 7.24 7.86
CA LYS A 176 12.48 6.77 8.82
C LYS A 176 12.02 5.54 9.61
N SER A 177 10.74 5.47 9.98
CA SER A 177 10.18 4.30 10.67
C SER A 177 10.19 3.07 9.78
N ALA A 178 9.82 3.21 8.50
CA ALA A 178 9.82 2.12 7.53
C ALA A 178 11.24 1.59 7.29
N ILE A 179 12.19 2.47 7.00
CA ILE A 179 13.61 2.11 6.76
C ILE A 179 14.25 1.40 7.95
N ARG A 180 13.95 1.86 9.18
CA ARG A 180 14.53 1.27 10.40
C ARG A 180 13.92 -0.07 10.79
N HIS A 181 12.75 -0.40 10.27
CA HIS A 181 12.02 -1.61 10.64
C HIS A 181 12.14 -2.66 9.54
N ASN A 182 13.29 -3.34 9.49
CA ASN A 182 13.51 -4.45 8.58
C ASN A 182 12.80 -5.71 9.06
N MET A 183 12.07 -6.39 8.17
CA MET A 183 11.24 -7.56 8.47
C MET A 183 11.88 -8.90 8.07
N SER A 184 13.11 -8.93 7.56
CA SER A 184 13.74 -10.16 7.04
C SER A 184 13.66 -11.34 8.02
N SER A 185 13.88 -11.10 9.30
CA SER A 185 13.78 -12.13 10.36
C SER A 185 12.35 -12.53 10.72
N ASP A 186 11.35 -11.77 10.31
CA ASP A 186 9.94 -11.97 10.62
C ASP A 186 9.16 -12.59 9.46
N LEU A 187 9.56 -12.33 8.22
CA LEU A 187 8.89 -12.83 7.01
C LEU A 187 8.74 -14.36 6.98
N PRO A 188 9.75 -15.17 7.39
CA PRO A 188 9.59 -16.64 7.45
C PRO A 188 8.50 -17.12 8.42
N LYS A 189 8.06 -16.27 9.34
CA LYS A 189 7.01 -16.59 10.34
C LYS A 189 5.61 -16.22 9.85
N ILE A 190 5.50 -15.49 8.74
CA ILE A 190 4.22 -15.12 8.14
C ILE A 190 3.83 -16.24 7.16
N THR A 191 2.99 -17.15 7.63
CA THR A 191 2.58 -18.37 6.90
C THR A 191 1.28 -18.20 6.13
N LYS A 192 0.83 -16.96 5.92
CA LYS A 192 -0.39 -16.68 5.15
C LYS A 192 -0.14 -16.79 3.66
N GLU A 193 -1.14 -17.28 2.92
CA GLU A 193 -1.12 -17.20 1.47
C GLU A 193 -0.85 -15.77 1.05
N THR A 194 0.17 -15.56 0.23
CA THR A 194 0.63 -14.22 -0.14
C THR A 194 0.84 -14.11 -1.65
N ALA A 195 0.15 -13.16 -2.28
CA ALA A 195 0.49 -12.73 -3.63
C ALA A 195 1.45 -11.54 -3.57
N ILE A 196 2.54 -11.60 -4.31
CA ILE A 196 3.50 -10.52 -4.48
C ILE A 196 3.37 -10.06 -5.95
N ILE A 197 2.71 -8.91 -6.17
CA ILE A 197 2.46 -8.39 -7.52
C ILE A 197 3.35 -7.15 -7.71
N TRP A 198 4.35 -7.24 -8.60
CA TRP A 198 5.43 -6.26 -8.64
C TRP A 198 5.74 -5.77 -10.04
N GLY A 199 6.07 -4.48 -10.15
CA GLY A 199 6.55 -3.87 -11.39
C GLY A 199 8.02 -4.21 -11.64
N LYS A 200 8.34 -4.66 -12.87
CA LYS A 200 9.74 -4.94 -13.25
C LYS A 200 10.64 -3.70 -13.32
N ASN A 201 10.05 -2.52 -13.34
CA ASN A 201 10.75 -1.24 -13.44
C ASN A 201 10.56 -0.37 -12.19
N ASP A 202 10.22 -0.99 -11.05
CA ASP A 202 10.08 -0.27 -9.79
C ASP A 202 11.43 0.31 -9.35
N THR A 203 11.51 1.63 -9.26
CA THR A 203 12.72 2.36 -8.85
C THR A 203 12.73 2.69 -7.35
N VAL A 204 11.59 2.57 -6.69
CA VAL A 204 11.42 2.87 -5.25
C VAL A 204 11.76 1.64 -4.41
N THR A 205 11.09 0.54 -4.69
CA THR A 205 11.41 -0.79 -4.15
C THR A 205 11.80 -1.69 -5.32
N PRO A 206 13.10 -1.79 -5.64
CA PRO A 206 13.57 -2.48 -6.84
C PRO A 206 13.08 -3.94 -6.94
N PRO A 207 13.04 -4.53 -8.14
CA PRO A 207 12.55 -5.89 -8.37
C PRO A 207 13.18 -6.95 -7.47
N ASP A 208 14.47 -6.77 -7.11
CA ASP A 208 15.18 -7.66 -6.19
C ASP A 208 14.50 -7.75 -4.80
N VAL A 209 13.84 -6.67 -4.39
CA VAL A 209 13.07 -6.66 -3.13
C VAL A 209 11.86 -7.57 -3.23
N GLY A 210 11.14 -7.52 -4.35
CA GLY A 210 10.01 -8.42 -4.61
C GLY A 210 10.44 -9.89 -4.63
N LEU A 211 11.59 -10.17 -5.24
CA LEU A 211 12.19 -11.50 -5.26
C LEU A 211 12.60 -11.95 -3.84
N GLU A 212 13.20 -11.07 -3.04
CA GLU A 212 13.59 -11.39 -1.68
C GLU A 212 12.38 -11.64 -0.77
N PHE A 213 11.28 -10.88 -0.92
CA PHE A 213 10.01 -11.20 -0.25
C PHE A 213 9.55 -12.63 -0.59
N ASN A 214 9.57 -13.00 -1.87
CA ASN A 214 9.16 -14.35 -2.30
C ASN A 214 10.07 -15.44 -1.74
N ASN A 215 11.37 -15.18 -1.64
CA ASN A 215 12.32 -16.13 -1.08
C ASN A 215 12.16 -16.34 0.44
N LEU A 216 11.77 -15.29 1.16
CA LEU A 216 11.66 -15.32 2.61
C LEU A 216 10.27 -15.75 3.12
N MET A 217 9.22 -15.58 2.32
CA MET A 217 7.85 -15.89 2.74
C MET A 217 7.44 -17.29 2.24
N PRO A 218 7.14 -18.25 3.14
CA PRO A 218 7.02 -19.67 2.78
C PRO A 218 5.83 -19.98 1.86
N ASN A 219 4.75 -19.19 1.92
CA ASN A 219 3.52 -19.41 1.13
C ASN A 219 3.26 -18.21 0.22
N SER A 220 4.27 -17.78 -0.52
CA SER A 220 4.14 -16.65 -1.45
C SER A 220 4.29 -17.06 -2.91
N GLU A 221 3.61 -16.32 -3.77
CA GLU A 221 3.70 -16.39 -5.22
C GLU A 221 4.02 -15.02 -5.79
N LEU A 222 5.04 -14.94 -6.64
CA LEU A 222 5.51 -13.71 -7.25
C LEU A 222 5.01 -13.56 -8.68
N PHE A 223 4.34 -12.45 -8.95
CA PHE A 223 3.80 -12.07 -10.25
C PHE A 223 4.43 -10.79 -10.74
N TRP A 224 5.03 -10.83 -11.92
CA TRP A 224 5.68 -9.69 -12.53
C TRP A 224 4.76 -8.96 -13.52
N ILE A 225 4.78 -7.62 -13.46
CA ILE A 225 4.17 -6.78 -14.47
C ILE A 225 5.29 -6.04 -15.22
N ASP A 226 5.40 -6.30 -16.52
CA ASP A 226 6.36 -5.63 -17.42
C ASP A 226 5.93 -4.18 -17.66
N LYS A 227 6.91 -3.31 -17.91
CA LYS A 227 6.70 -1.87 -18.18
C LYS A 227 5.85 -1.22 -17.09
N CYS A 228 6.23 -1.47 -15.84
CA CYS A 228 5.50 -1.08 -14.66
C CYS A 228 6.47 -0.67 -13.55
N GLY A 229 6.22 0.46 -12.92
CA GLY A 229 6.95 0.98 -11.78
C GLY A 229 6.34 0.56 -10.44
N HIS A 230 6.29 1.50 -9.51
CA HIS A 230 5.97 1.26 -8.09
C HIS A 230 4.47 1.05 -7.79
N ALA A 231 3.60 1.41 -8.72
CA ALA A 231 2.15 1.36 -8.49
C ALA A 231 1.41 0.54 -9.57
N PRO A 232 1.59 -0.80 -9.59
CA PRO A 232 0.98 -1.67 -10.61
C PRO A 232 -0.55 -1.54 -10.73
N MET A 233 -1.23 -1.26 -9.62
CA MET A 233 -2.69 -1.08 -9.59
C MET A 233 -3.14 0.23 -10.29
N MET A 234 -2.23 1.20 -10.47
CA MET A 234 -2.48 2.43 -11.23
C MET A 234 -2.06 2.31 -12.68
N GLU A 235 -0.86 1.76 -12.93
CA GLU A 235 -0.28 1.68 -14.28
C GLU A 235 -0.95 0.61 -15.16
N HIS A 236 -1.31 -0.53 -14.56
CA HIS A 236 -1.88 -1.67 -15.26
C HIS A 236 -3.09 -2.26 -14.51
N PRO A 237 -4.16 -1.48 -14.24
CA PRO A 237 -5.26 -1.90 -13.38
C PRO A 237 -5.95 -3.18 -13.85
N GLN A 238 -6.14 -3.37 -15.17
CA GLN A 238 -6.77 -4.58 -15.70
C GLN A 238 -5.90 -5.82 -15.46
N LYS A 239 -4.59 -5.71 -15.69
CA LYS A 239 -3.63 -6.82 -15.49
C LYS A 239 -3.48 -7.13 -13.99
N PHE A 240 -3.38 -6.09 -13.15
CA PHE A 240 -3.34 -6.23 -11.70
C PHE A 240 -4.58 -6.96 -11.18
N ASN A 241 -5.77 -6.51 -11.58
CA ASN A 241 -7.04 -7.11 -11.18
C ASN A 241 -7.17 -8.55 -11.66
N LYS A 242 -6.72 -8.86 -12.89
CA LYS A 242 -6.74 -10.23 -13.43
C LYS A 242 -5.84 -11.15 -12.63
N ILE A 243 -4.61 -10.76 -12.34
CA ILE A 243 -3.69 -11.55 -11.51
C ILE A 243 -4.30 -11.78 -10.13
N LEU A 244 -4.81 -10.72 -9.50
CA LEU A 244 -5.35 -10.81 -8.15
C LEU A 244 -6.58 -11.70 -8.07
N ILE A 245 -7.55 -11.58 -8.99
CA ILE A 245 -8.76 -12.40 -8.97
C ILE A 245 -8.45 -13.89 -9.24
N ASP A 246 -7.53 -14.16 -10.14
CA ASP A 246 -7.11 -15.55 -10.44
C ASP A 246 -6.43 -16.18 -9.22
N TRP A 247 -5.54 -15.43 -8.56
CA TRP A 247 -4.88 -15.87 -7.32
C TRP A 247 -5.89 -16.11 -6.19
N LEU A 248 -6.82 -15.17 -5.94
CA LEU A 248 -7.87 -15.33 -4.92
C LEU A 248 -8.67 -16.62 -5.15
N LYS A 249 -9.08 -16.87 -6.40
CA LYS A 249 -9.82 -18.08 -6.77
C LYS A 249 -8.98 -19.37 -6.59
N SER A 250 -7.71 -19.35 -6.96
CA SER A 250 -6.81 -20.49 -6.81
C SER A 250 -6.60 -20.89 -5.34
N LYS A 251 -6.70 -19.93 -4.43
CA LYS A 251 -6.56 -20.11 -2.97
C LYS A 251 -7.89 -20.32 -2.25
N ASN A 252 -9.00 -20.38 -2.95
CA ASN A 252 -10.35 -20.44 -2.35
C ASN A 252 -10.61 -19.29 -1.35
N ILE A 253 -10.20 -18.11 -1.75
CA ILE A 253 -10.34 -16.86 -0.99
C ILE A 253 -11.46 -16.00 -1.54
#